data_fb41e7918c1bf450898080fe5b795101
#
_entry.id   fb41e7918c1bf450898080fe5b795101
#
_cell.length_a   1.000
_cell.length_b   1.000
_cell.length_c   1.000
_cell.angle_alpha   90.00
_cell.angle_beta   90.00
_cell.angle_gamma   90.00
#
_symmetry.space_group_name_H-M   'P 1'
#
loop_
_entity.id
_entity.type
_entity.pdbx_description
1 polymer ?
#
loop_
_entity_poly.entity_id
_entity_poly.type
_entity_poly.pdbx_seq_one_letter_code
_entity_poly.pdbx_strand_id
1 'polypeptide(L)'
;MESIIKLIENEGGGFLDFFFHKSKPTVQKDGYKYEIFSIELTEDRTVELTGVQVYPYYEHKLCHLKVDNTWRKTSINHIQNIIQKEIDKIYK
;
A
#
# COMPACT_ATOMS: atom_id res chain seq x y z
N MET A 1 4.15 -2.61 11.94
CA MET A 1 4.52 -1.74 10.82
C MET A 1 6.00 -1.69 10.47
N GLU A 2 6.88 -1.99 11.41
CA GLU A 2 8.32 -1.99 11.13
C GLU A 2 8.73 -2.92 9.97
N SER A 3 8.08 -4.06 9.81
CA SER A 3 8.38 -4.96 8.69
C SER A 3 8.06 -4.32 7.34
N ILE A 4 6.95 -3.60 7.25
CA ILE A 4 6.57 -2.87 6.03
C ILE A 4 7.60 -1.77 5.75
N ILE A 5 7.97 -1.00 6.78
CA ILE A 5 8.95 0.08 6.66
C ILE A 5 10.28 -0.47 6.16
N LYS A 6 10.75 -1.59 6.72
CA LYS A 6 11.99 -2.23 6.30
C LYS A 6 11.93 -2.68 4.84
N LEU A 7 10.81 -3.23 4.40
CA LEU A 7 10.66 -3.64 3.01
C LEU A 7 10.77 -2.44 2.06
N ILE A 8 10.12 -1.33 2.42
CA ILE A 8 10.17 -0.10 1.62
C ILE A 8 11.60 0.47 1.59
N GLU A 9 12.27 0.53 2.75
CA GLU A 9 13.63 1.04 2.84
C GLU A 9 14.61 0.20 2.02
N ASN A 10 14.47 -1.13 2.03
CA ASN A 10 15.36 -2.02 1.29
C ASN A 10 15.16 -1.94 -0.21
N GLU A 11 13.93 -1.79 -0.68
CA GLU A 11 13.61 -1.86 -2.11
C GLU A 11 13.44 -0.49 -2.76
N GLY A 12 13.27 0.56 -1.95
CA GLY A 12 13.01 1.90 -2.46
C GLY A 12 11.56 2.11 -2.88
N GLY A 13 10.88 3.07 -2.24
CA GLY A 13 9.46 3.34 -2.47
C GLY A 13 9.13 3.62 -3.93
N GLY A 14 9.97 4.41 -4.63
CA GLY A 14 9.74 4.75 -6.03
C GLY A 14 9.75 3.54 -6.97
N PHE A 15 10.55 2.54 -6.66
CA PHE A 15 10.59 1.30 -7.44
C PHE A 15 9.32 0.48 -7.22
N LEU A 16 8.87 0.38 -5.97
CA LEU A 16 7.63 -0.30 -5.65
C LEU A 16 6.42 0.42 -6.26
N ASP A 17 6.42 1.74 -6.28
CA ASP A 17 5.34 2.55 -6.86
C ASP A 17 5.08 2.15 -8.32
N PHE A 18 6.12 1.93 -9.09
CA PHE A 18 6.00 1.49 -10.48
C PHE A 18 5.21 0.17 -10.57
N PHE A 19 5.54 -0.79 -9.70
CA PHE A 19 4.87 -2.09 -9.70
C PHE A 19 3.44 -2.01 -9.18
N PHE A 20 3.20 -1.21 -8.15
CA PHE A 20 1.83 -0.98 -7.66
C PHE A 20 0.96 -0.34 -8.72
N HIS A 21 1.48 0.66 -9.43
CA HIS A 21 0.74 1.30 -10.53
C HIS A 21 0.35 0.29 -11.60
N LYS A 22 1.22 -0.66 -11.90
CA LYS A 22 0.99 -1.70 -12.90
C LYS A 22 0.05 -2.81 -12.40
N SER A 23 0.25 -3.28 -11.17
CA SER A 23 -0.52 -4.39 -10.58
C SER A 23 -1.85 -3.97 -9.99
N LYS A 24 -1.91 -2.75 -9.46
CA LYS A 24 -3.09 -2.17 -8.79
C LYS A 24 -3.68 -3.11 -7.72
N PRO A 25 -2.88 -3.48 -6.70
CA PRO A 25 -3.41 -4.32 -5.63
C PRO A 25 -4.50 -3.59 -4.86
N THR A 26 -5.40 -4.32 -4.24
CA THR A 26 -6.55 -3.78 -3.52
C THR A 26 -6.37 -3.92 -2.01
N VAL A 27 -6.66 -2.86 -1.28
CA VAL A 27 -6.70 -2.89 0.18
C VAL A 27 -8.08 -2.48 0.66
N GLN A 28 -8.45 -2.93 1.86
CA GLN A 28 -9.73 -2.60 2.46
C GLN A 28 -9.51 -1.83 3.75
N LYS A 29 -10.27 -0.74 3.92
CA LYS A 29 -10.28 0.04 5.16
C LYS A 29 -11.68 0.59 5.38
N ASP A 30 -12.22 0.37 6.61
CA ASP A 30 -13.51 0.92 7.07
C ASP A 30 -14.68 0.62 6.12
N GLY A 31 -14.67 -0.58 5.52
CA GLY A 31 -15.72 -1.01 4.61
C GLY A 31 -15.56 -0.57 3.17
N TYR A 32 -14.53 0.22 2.88
CA TYR A 32 -14.21 0.69 1.52
C TYR A 32 -13.03 -0.11 0.96
N LYS A 33 -13.02 -0.31 -0.36
CA LYS A 33 -11.88 -0.93 -1.06
C LYS A 33 -11.21 0.10 -1.94
N TYR A 34 -9.89 0.05 -1.97
CA TYR A 34 -9.05 0.99 -2.74
C TYR A 34 -8.07 0.22 -3.61
N GLU A 35 -7.97 0.59 -4.89
CA GLU A 35 -6.87 0.11 -5.75
C GLU A 35 -5.66 1.02 -5.50
N ILE A 36 -4.51 0.41 -5.23
CA ILE A 36 -3.31 1.13 -4.83
C ILE A 36 -2.39 1.32 -6.02
N PHE A 37 -1.95 2.56 -6.24
CA PHE A 37 -0.99 2.91 -7.29
C PHE A 37 0.42 3.10 -6.77
N SER A 38 0.56 3.57 -5.53
CA SER A 38 1.87 3.86 -4.98
C SER A 38 1.89 3.67 -3.47
N ILE A 39 3.11 3.48 -2.98
CA ILE A 39 3.38 3.37 -1.56
C ILE A 39 4.64 4.17 -1.27
N GLU A 40 4.62 4.96 -0.21
CA GLU A 40 5.80 5.73 0.18
C GLU A 40 5.95 5.76 1.70
N LEU A 41 7.18 6.02 2.13
CA LEU A 41 7.49 6.21 3.53
C LEU A 41 7.55 7.71 3.79
N THR A 42 6.74 8.19 4.73
CA THR A 42 6.69 9.60 5.09
C THR A 42 7.85 9.97 6.03
N GLU A 43 8.08 11.28 6.22
CA GLU A 43 9.14 11.78 7.09
C GLU A 43 9.00 11.32 8.54
N ASP A 44 7.77 11.14 9.02
CA ASP A 44 7.49 10.65 10.37
C ASP A 44 7.50 9.11 10.47
N ARG A 45 8.04 8.43 9.46
CA ARG A 45 8.16 6.97 9.39
C ARG A 45 6.82 6.25 9.41
N THR A 46 5.80 6.84 8.82
CA THR A 46 4.55 6.14 8.54
C THR A 46 4.47 5.78 7.07
N VAL A 47 3.69 4.75 6.77
CA VAL A 47 3.49 4.29 5.40
C VAL A 47 2.26 4.99 4.83
N GLU A 48 2.39 5.57 3.65
CA GLU A 48 1.26 6.17 2.95
C GLU A 48 0.99 5.44 1.64
N LEU A 49 -0.26 5.02 1.48
CA LEU A 49 -0.74 4.41 0.24
C LEU A 49 -1.49 5.47 -0.55
N THR A 50 -1.30 5.47 -1.86
CA THR A 50 -2.08 6.33 -2.75
C THR A 50 -2.87 5.44 -3.72
N GLY A 51 -4.16 5.68 -3.82
CA GLY A 51 -5.00 4.88 -4.68
C GLY A 51 -6.35 5.52 -4.94
N VAL A 52 -7.25 4.76 -5.52
CA VAL A 52 -8.62 5.20 -5.77
C VAL A 52 -9.60 4.22 -5.14
N GLN A 53 -10.70 4.75 -4.63
CA GLN A 53 -11.77 3.92 -4.08
C GLN A 53 -12.48 3.19 -5.24
N VAL A 54 -12.67 1.88 -5.08
CA VAL A 54 -13.35 1.05 -6.09
C VAL A 54 -14.60 0.36 -5.54
N TYR A 55 -14.81 0.40 -4.23
CA TYR A 55 -15.99 -0.18 -3.58
C TYR A 55 -16.41 0.71 -2.42
N PRO A 56 -17.70 0.99 -2.20
CA PRO A 56 -18.88 0.48 -2.92
C PRO A 56 -19.10 1.09 -4.29
N TYR A 57 -18.39 2.16 -4.63
CA TYR A 57 -18.42 2.78 -5.96
C TYR A 57 -17.07 3.37 -6.29
N TYR A 58 -16.80 3.56 -7.57
CA TYR A 58 -15.54 4.11 -8.04
C TYR A 58 -15.51 5.63 -7.86
N GLU A 59 -14.48 6.12 -7.17
CA GLU A 59 -14.23 7.56 -7.00
C GLU A 59 -13.14 7.99 -7.99
N HIS A 60 -13.39 9.07 -8.73
CA HIS A 60 -12.45 9.58 -9.74
C HIS A 60 -11.38 10.51 -9.14
N LYS A 61 -10.95 10.25 -7.91
CA LYS A 61 -9.94 11.07 -7.25
C LYS A 61 -8.98 10.20 -6.46
N LEU A 62 -7.74 10.66 -6.33
CA LEU A 62 -6.74 9.97 -5.53
C LEU A 62 -7.05 10.11 -4.04
N CYS A 63 -6.93 9.00 -3.35
CA CYS A 63 -7.05 8.95 -1.89
C CYS A 63 -5.68 8.64 -1.30
N HIS A 64 -5.32 9.38 -0.26
CA HIS A 64 -4.08 9.18 0.48
C HIS A 64 -4.44 8.49 1.80
N LEU A 65 -3.96 7.26 1.96
CA LEU A 65 -4.28 6.42 3.11
C LEU A 65 -3.03 6.24 3.96
N LYS A 66 -3.00 6.91 5.09
CA LYS A 66 -1.88 6.80 6.02
C LYS A 66 -2.06 5.55 6.87
N VAL A 67 -1.13 4.60 6.75
CA VAL A 67 -1.16 3.36 7.52
C VAL A 67 -0.53 3.62 8.89
N ASP A 68 -1.38 3.73 9.90
CA ASP A 68 -0.98 4.02 11.27
C ASP A 68 -1.64 3.03 12.24
N ASN A 69 -1.64 3.35 13.52
CA ASN A 69 -2.17 2.48 14.56
C ASN A 69 -3.70 2.33 14.53
N THR A 70 -4.40 3.10 13.69
CA THR A 70 -5.86 2.96 13.53
C THR A 70 -6.24 1.78 12.64
N TRP A 71 -5.28 1.24 11.87
CA TRP A 71 -5.53 0.08 11.04
C TRP A 71 -5.57 -1.19 11.91
N ARG A 72 -6.43 -2.12 11.52
CA ARG A 72 -6.48 -3.42 12.18
C ARG A 72 -5.20 -4.19 11.86
N LYS A 73 -4.74 -5.01 12.81
CA LYS A 73 -3.55 -5.85 12.63
C LYS A 73 -3.67 -6.73 11.39
N THR A 74 -4.84 -7.29 11.13
CA THR A 74 -5.09 -8.13 9.95
C THR A 74 -4.91 -7.33 8.65
N SER A 75 -5.35 -6.07 8.64
CA SER A 75 -5.18 -5.18 7.48
C SER A 75 -3.72 -4.85 7.25
N ILE A 76 -2.98 -4.57 8.31
CA ILE A 76 -1.54 -4.31 8.24
C ILE A 76 -0.80 -5.52 7.68
N ASN A 77 -1.12 -6.73 8.16
CA ASN A 77 -0.52 -7.96 7.65
C ASN A 77 -0.85 -8.17 6.17
N HIS A 78 -2.07 -7.85 5.77
CA HIS A 78 -2.48 -7.96 4.37
C HIS A 78 -1.67 -7.03 3.47
N ILE A 79 -1.49 -5.77 3.90
CA ILE A 79 -0.68 -4.79 3.17
C ILE A 79 0.76 -5.29 3.04
N GLN A 80 1.32 -5.81 4.13
CA GLN A 80 2.67 -6.37 4.13
C GLN A 80 2.79 -7.52 3.12
N ASN A 81 1.79 -8.39 3.08
CA ASN A 81 1.77 -9.51 2.14
C ASN A 81 1.70 -9.02 0.68
N ILE A 82 0.92 -7.98 0.41
CA ILE A 82 0.84 -7.38 -0.92
C ILE A 82 2.22 -6.85 -1.34
N ILE A 83 2.88 -6.11 -0.46
CA ILE A 83 4.21 -5.55 -0.73
C ILE A 83 5.20 -6.69 -0.99
N GLN A 84 5.19 -7.73 -0.15
CA GLN A 84 6.09 -8.86 -0.30
C GLN A 84 5.87 -9.57 -1.64
N LYS A 85 4.63 -9.74 -2.06
CA LYS A 85 4.32 -10.36 -3.36
C LYS A 85 4.86 -9.53 -4.53
N GLU A 86 4.77 -8.19 -4.44
CA GLU A 86 5.33 -7.32 -5.48
C GLU A 86 6.85 -7.43 -5.53
N ILE A 87 7.51 -7.49 -4.38
CA ILE A 87 8.95 -7.70 -4.29
C ILE A 87 9.33 -9.05 -4.89
N ASP A 88 8.61 -10.10 -4.56
CA ASP A 88 8.87 -11.45 -5.08
C ASP A 88 8.74 -11.51 -6.60
N LYS A 89 7.83 -10.75 -7.20
CA LYS A 89 7.69 -10.64 -8.66
C LYS A 89 8.93 -10.02 -9.30
N ILE A 90 9.55 -9.04 -8.62
CA ILE A 90 10.75 -8.35 -9.11
C ILE A 90 11.94 -9.29 -9.16
N TYR A 91 12.09 -10.12 -8.15
CA TYR A 91 13.27 -11.00 -7.97
C TYR A 91 13.02 -12.45 -8.36
N LYS A 92 11.96 -12.68 -9.05
CA LYS A 92 11.63 -14.03 -9.47
C LYS A 92 12.39 -14.49 -10.72
#